data_5b611aca2f6ca86aa20a1ead90507df0
#
_entry.id   5b611aca2f6ca86aa20a1ead90507df0
#
_cell.length_a   1.000
_cell.length_b   1.000
_cell.length_c   1.000
_cell.angle_alpha   90.00
_cell.angle_beta   90.00
_cell.angle_gamma   90.00
#
_symmetry.space_group_name_H-M   'P 1'
#
loop_
_entity.id
_entity.type
_entity.pdbx_description
1 polymer ?
#
loop_
_entity_poly.entity_id
_entity_poly.type
_entity_poly.pdbx_seq_one_letter_code
_entity_poly.pdbx_strand_id
1 'polypeptide(L)'
;MKVQTGQGTIPLITLVGIFSISALNALPGLAVSPILGDLNKIFPSATDLEIQMLSSLPSLLIIPFILLSGKLTEKVNNLLLLQIGLALFGASGILYLLSDKMWQLIAVSAMLGMGSGLIVPLSTGLISRYFVGSYRTKQFGYSSAITNITLVLATTLTGYLAEVNWHLPFLVYLFPFVSVFLTRYLKKDLSNYHSSDDIPADTVREMGKRGINVKALVKLMAFYGLATYLVIIISFNLPFLMEEYGLSSDRAGILISLFFLAIMAPGFVLNKIVQVLGRRIYMVCLLMIACGMGIILLSRSEILIALGCILNGLSYGIIQPLIYDKTSDVAVPHLSLIHISEPTRLGMI
;
A
#
# COMPACT_ATOMS: atom_id res chain seq x y z
N MET A 1 -6.79 25.46 5.08
CA MET A 1 -6.12 25.15 3.80
C MET A 1 -7.00 24.18 3.04
N LYS A 2 -7.28 24.41 1.75
CA LYS A 2 -8.13 23.54 0.89
C LYS A 2 -7.26 22.88 -0.17
N VAL A 3 -7.58 21.66 -0.53
CA VAL A 3 -6.86 20.85 -1.53
C VAL A 3 -7.77 20.59 -2.73
N GLN A 4 -7.25 20.78 -3.92
CA GLN A 4 -7.94 20.54 -5.18
C GLN A 4 -8.11 19.03 -5.43
N THR A 5 -9.31 18.61 -5.85
CA THR A 5 -9.64 17.20 -6.12
C THR A 5 -9.83 16.89 -7.60
N GLY A 6 -9.94 17.93 -8.44
CA GLY A 6 -10.34 17.81 -9.85
C GLY A 6 -11.84 17.92 -10.08
N GLN A 7 -12.65 17.78 -9.02
CA GLN A 7 -14.12 18.01 -9.02
C GLN A 7 -14.54 19.09 -8.02
N GLY A 8 -13.61 19.60 -7.21
CA GLY A 8 -13.87 20.58 -6.18
C GLY A 8 -12.70 20.72 -5.23
N THR A 9 -12.96 21.08 -3.98
CA THR A 9 -11.92 21.22 -2.95
C THR A 9 -12.33 20.52 -1.66
N ILE A 10 -11.38 19.87 -1.00
CA ILE A 10 -11.55 19.27 0.34
C ILE A 10 -10.65 19.96 1.36
N PRO A 11 -11.01 19.95 2.65
CA PRO A 11 -10.14 20.40 3.73
C PRO A 11 -8.85 19.58 3.79
N LEU A 12 -7.72 20.21 4.18
CA LEU A 12 -6.45 19.50 4.35
C LEU A 12 -6.56 18.37 5.36
N ILE A 13 -7.37 18.53 6.42
CA ILE A 13 -7.56 17.49 7.45
C ILE A 13 -8.18 16.21 6.88
N THR A 14 -9.08 16.32 5.90
CA THR A 14 -9.65 15.18 5.18
C THR A 14 -8.55 14.43 4.41
N LEU A 15 -7.65 15.15 3.73
CA LEU A 15 -6.50 14.56 3.05
C LEU A 15 -5.56 13.85 4.03
N VAL A 16 -5.26 14.49 5.16
CA VAL A 16 -4.45 13.87 6.24
C VAL A 16 -5.12 12.61 6.75
N GLY A 17 -6.44 12.60 6.91
CA GLY A 17 -7.22 11.40 7.26
C GLY A 17 -7.05 10.28 6.23
N ILE A 18 -7.15 10.58 4.94
CA ILE A 18 -6.94 9.58 3.86
C ILE A 18 -5.52 9.01 3.92
N PHE A 19 -4.51 9.86 4.07
CA PHE A 19 -3.11 9.43 4.12
C PHE A 19 -2.75 8.69 5.40
N SER A 20 -3.36 9.02 6.54
CA SER A 20 -3.17 8.25 7.77
C SER A 20 -3.64 6.80 7.63
N ILE A 21 -4.72 6.58 6.87
CA ILE A 21 -5.21 5.23 6.56
C ILE A 21 -4.26 4.53 5.57
N SER A 22 -3.78 5.25 4.55
CA SER A 22 -2.81 4.71 3.60
C SER A 22 -1.52 4.26 4.26
N ALA A 23 -1.06 4.99 5.28
CA ALA A 23 0.13 4.68 6.06
C ALA A 23 0.07 3.30 6.76
N LEU A 24 -1.13 2.82 7.07
CA LEU A 24 -1.33 1.52 7.73
C LEU A 24 -1.13 0.32 6.81
N ASN A 25 -1.21 0.50 5.49
CA ASN A 25 -1.26 -0.61 4.54
C ASN A 25 0.02 -1.48 4.55
N ALA A 26 1.18 -0.93 4.90
CA ALA A 26 2.44 -1.68 4.94
C ALA A 26 2.83 -2.20 6.33
N LEU A 27 2.15 -1.79 7.40
CA LEU A 27 2.52 -2.15 8.76
C LEU A 27 2.30 -3.64 9.08
N PRO A 28 1.19 -4.29 8.66
CA PRO A 28 0.95 -5.70 8.99
C PRO A 28 2.03 -6.61 8.43
N GLY A 29 2.61 -7.42 9.28
CA GLY A 29 3.62 -8.42 8.93
C GLY A 29 5.05 -7.88 8.77
N LEU A 30 5.25 -6.63 8.40
CA LEU A 30 6.58 -6.09 8.15
C LEU A 30 7.12 -5.20 9.27
N ALA A 31 6.26 -4.49 10.00
CA ALA A 31 6.69 -3.56 11.04
C ALA A 31 7.47 -4.25 12.18
N VAL A 32 7.13 -5.48 12.52
CA VAL A 32 7.79 -6.27 13.58
C VAL A 32 8.86 -7.24 13.07
N SER A 33 9.16 -7.23 11.77
CA SER A 33 10.21 -8.09 11.22
C SER A 33 11.56 -7.99 11.95
N PRO A 34 12.01 -6.80 12.41
CA PRO A 34 13.30 -6.67 13.08
C PRO A 34 13.41 -7.47 14.38
N ILE A 35 12.29 -7.74 15.06
CA ILE A 35 12.31 -8.40 16.37
C ILE A 35 12.12 -9.92 16.31
N LEU A 36 11.82 -10.47 15.14
CA LEU A 36 11.51 -11.90 15.01
C LEU A 36 12.68 -12.79 15.49
N GLY A 37 13.93 -12.38 15.23
CA GLY A 37 15.11 -13.11 15.71
C GLY A 37 15.30 -13.08 17.24
N ASP A 38 14.88 -11.99 17.89
CA ASP A 38 14.98 -11.88 19.36
C ASP A 38 13.86 -12.63 20.07
N LEU A 39 12.69 -12.79 19.43
CA LEU A 39 11.60 -13.60 19.97
C LEU A 39 12.01 -15.08 20.17
N ASN A 40 12.94 -15.58 19.38
CA ASN A 40 13.51 -16.93 19.57
C ASN A 40 14.21 -17.08 20.92
N LYS A 41 14.86 -16.02 21.39
CA LYS A 41 15.53 -15.99 22.70
C LYS A 41 14.54 -15.88 23.86
N ILE A 42 13.41 -15.17 23.64
CA ILE A 42 12.37 -14.92 24.64
C ILE A 42 11.45 -16.14 24.80
N PHE A 43 11.16 -16.83 23.70
CA PHE A 43 10.32 -18.03 23.65
C PHE A 43 11.12 -19.25 23.16
N PRO A 44 12.03 -19.82 23.98
CA PRO A 44 12.90 -20.92 23.55
C PRO A 44 12.14 -22.21 23.20
N SER A 45 10.89 -22.34 23.65
CA SER A 45 10.03 -23.47 23.34
C SER A 45 9.22 -23.29 22.04
N ALA A 46 9.24 -22.10 21.45
CA ALA A 46 8.54 -21.83 20.20
C ALA A 46 9.38 -22.34 19.01
N THR A 47 8.71 -22.86 18.02
CA THR A 47 9.33 -23.25 16.74
C THR A 47 9.54 -22.01 15.85
N ASP A 48 10.54 -22.09 14.97
CA ASP A 48 10.78 -21.03 13.97
C ASP A 48 9.55 -20.72 13.13
N LEU A 49 8.72 -21.75 12.88
CA LEU A 49 7.45 -21.57 12.18
C LEU A 49 6.48 -20.68 12.97
N GLU A 50 6.31 -20.90 14.26
CA GLU A 50 5.44 -20.10 15.11
C GLU A 50 5.88 -18.63 15.16
N ILE A 51 7.18 -18.39 15.21
CA ILE A 51 7.74 -17.03 15.18
C ILE A 51 7.48 -16.37 13.81
N GLN A 52 7.71 -17.10 12.72
CA GLN A 52 7.43 -16.59 11.37
C GLN A 52 5.93 -16.34 11.12
N MET A 53 5.03 -17.06 11.81
CA MET A 53 3.61 -16.83 11.71
C MET A 53 3.21 -15.41 12.18
N LEU A 54 3.98 -14.77 13.05
CA LEU A 54 3.68 -13.40 13.49
C LEU A 54 3.72 -12.39 12.32
N SER A 55 4.51 -12.63 11.30
CA SER A 55 4.59 -11.79 10.09
C SER A 55 3.79 -12.35 8.91
N SER A 56 3.77 -13.67 8.75
CA SER A 56 3.14 -14.32 7.58
C SER A 56 1.62 -14.48 7.74
N LEU A 57 1.12 -14.77 8.94
CA LEU A 57 -0.31 -14.97 9.19
C LEU A 57 -1.15 -13.72 8.93
N PRO A 58 -0.76 -12.50 9.36
CA PRO A 58 -1.46 -11.29 8.95
C PRO A 58 -1.57 -11.17 7.43
N SER A 59 -0.47 -11.36 6.72
CA SER A 59 -0.41 -11.26 5.25
C SER A 59 -1.33 -12.29 4.57
N LEU A 60 -1.40 -13.51 5.11
CA LEU A 60 -2.30 -14.54 4.63
C LEU A 60 -3.77 -14.18 4.83
N LEU A 61 -4.13 -13.67 6.01
CA LEU A 61 -5.51 -13.32 6.36
C LEU A 61 -6.00 -12.04 5.71
N ILE A 62 -5.12 -11.13 5.31
CA ILE A 62 -5.49 -9.95 4.51
C ILE A 62 -6.27 -10.38 3.26
N ILE A 63 -5.87 -11.45 2.56
CA ILE A 63 -6.46 -11.86 1.28
C ILE A 63 -7.97 -12.19 1.40
N PRO A 64 -8.43 -13.13 2.26
CA PRO A 64 -9.84 -13.42 2.39
C PRO A 64 -10.64 -12.23 2.93
N PHE A 65 -10.05 -11.39 3.78
CA PHE A 65 -10.73 -10.22 4.33
C PHE A 65 -10.82 -9.05 3.34
N ILE A 66 -9.93 -8.92 2.37
CA ILE A 66 -10.11 -8.02 1.22
C ILE A 66 -11.34 -8.43 0.42
N LEU A 67 -11.51 -9.73 0.13
CA LEU A 67 -12.68 -10.24 -0.61
C LEU A 67 -13.96 -10.04 0.18
N LEU A 68 -13.92 -10.28 1.49
CA LEU A 68 -15.05 -10.05 2.39
C LEU A 68 -15.40 -8.55 2.45
N SER A 69 -14.40 -7.67 2.56
CA SER A 69 -14.59 -6.23 2.54
C SER A 69 -15.31 -5.78 1.27
N GLY A 70 -14.89 -6.29 0.09
CA GLY A 70 -15.56 -6.01 -1.17
C GLY A 70 -17.05 -6.36 -1.17
N LYS A 71 -17.42 -7.54 -0.65
CA LYS A 71 -18.83 -7.95 -0.52
C LYS A 71 -19.60 -7.12 0.52
N LEU A 72 -18.96 -6.77 1.62
CA LEU A 72 -19.60 -5.99 2.69
C LEU A 72 -19.85 -4.54 2.28
N THR A 73 -19.04 -3.95 1.41
CA THR A 73 -19.24 -2.59 0.91
C THR A 73 -20.53 -2.41 0.10
N GLU A 74 -21.12 -3.50 -0.40
CA GLU A 74 -22.43 -3.49 -1.07
C GLU A 74 -23.59 -3.32 -0.09
N LYS A 75 -23.42 -3.75 1.17
CA LYS A 75 -24.50 -3.83 2.18
C LYS A 75 -24.30 -2.89 3.36
N VAL A 76 -23.08 -2.52 3.66
CA VAL A 76 -22.67 -1.76 4.84
C VAL A 76 -22.01 -0.44 4.40
N ASN A 77 -22.23 0.62 5.18
CA ASN A 77 -21.57 1.89 4.94
C ASN A 77 -20.04 1.71 5.02
N ASN A 78 -19.35 2.15 3.96
CA ASN A 78 -17.91 2.01 3.82
C ASN A 78 -17.11 2.67 4.96
N LEU A 79 -17.61 3.78 5.52
CA LEU A 79 -16.96 4.43 6.67
C LEU A 79 -17.12 3.59 7.94
N LEU A 80 -18.28 2.98 8.16
CA LEU A 80 -18.48 2.08 9.29
C LEU A 80 -17.56 0.86 9.17
N LEU A 81 -17.48 0.26 7.98
CA LEU A 81 -16.62 -0.88 7.72
C LEU A 81 -15.14 -0.52 7.92
N LEU A 82 -14.72 0.67 7.47
CA LEU A 82 -13.39 1.21 7.71
C LEU A 82 -13.10 1.38 9.19
N GLN A 83 -14.04 1.94 9.96
CA GLN A 83 -13.89 2.13 11.41
C GLN A 83 -13.79 0.80 12.15
N ILE A 84 -14.55 -0.22 11.74
CA ILE A 84 -14.45 -1.58 12.28
C ILE A 84 -13.06 -2.16 12.01
N GLY A 85 -12.57 -2.06 10.76
CA GLY A 85 -11.22 -2.50 10.41
C GLY A 85 -10.13 -1.81 11.23
N LEU A 86 -10.21 -0.47 11.35
CA LEU A 86 -9.28 0.31 12.17
C LEU A 86 -9.34 -0.04 13.65
N ALA A 87 -10.53 -0.28 14.18
CA ALA A 87 -10.71 -0.68 15.58
C ALA A 87 -10.13 -2.08 15.85
N LEU A 88 -10.34 -3.05 14.93
CA LEU A 88 -9.75 -4.38 15.01
C LEU A 88 -8.22 -4.31 14.96
N PHE A 89 -7.68 -3.52 14.03
CA PHE A 89 -6.25 -3.31 13.93
C PHE A 89 -5.67 -2.68 15.20
N GLY A 90 -6.24 -1.57 15.69
CA GLY A 90 -5.78 -0.90 16.90
C GLY A 90 -5.93 -1.76 18.17
N ALA A 91 -7.03 -2.52 18.28
CA ALA A 91 -7.23 -3.48 19.37
C ALA A 91 -6.17 -4.59 19.34
N SER A 92 -5.75 -5.07 18.16
CA SER A 92 -4.64 -6.03 18.07
C SER A 92 -3.34 -5.44 18.64
N GLY A 93 -3.07 -4.14 18.42
CA GLY A 93 -1.91 -3.47 19.03
C GLY A 93 -1.95 -3.50 20.56
N ILE A 94 -3.11 -3.24 21.17
CA ILE A 94 -3.27 -3.35 22.63
C ILE A 94 -3.09 -4.78 23.11
N LEU A 95 -3.69 -5.75 22.41
CA LEU A 95 -3.61 -7.17 22.78
C LEU A 95 -2.17 -7.70 22.66
N TYR A 96 -1.38 -7.25 21.68
CA TYR A 96 0.04 -7.59 21.59
C TYR A 96 0.82 -7.14 22.83
N LEU A 97 0.55 -5.93 23.34
CA LEU A 97 1.20 -5.41 24.54
C LEU A 97 0.84 -6.18 25.83
N LEU A 98 -0.29 -6.90 25.82
CA LEU A 98 -0.78 -7.70 26.93
C LEU A 98 -0.50 -9.19 26.77
N SER A 99 0.17 -9.59 25.69
CA SER A 99 0.39 -11.00 25.36
C SER A 99 1.77 -11.46 25.83
N ASP A 100 1.80 -12.45 26.71
CA ASP A 100 3.04 -13.05 27.27
C ASP A 100 3.33 -14.45 26.72
N LYS A 101 2.46 -15.00 25.87
CA LYS A 101 2.58 -16.37 25.33
C LYS A 101 2.57 -16.35 23.80
N MET A 102 3.36 -17.23 23.18
CA MET A 102 3.47 -17.30 21.71
C MET A 102 2.10 -17.52 21.03
N TRP A 103 1.26 -18.43 21.53
CA TRP A 103 -0.07 -18.67 20.93
C TRP A 103 -0.97 -17.43 20.97
N GLN A 104 -0.84 -16.57 22.01
CA GLN A 104 -1.57 -15.30 22.09
C GLN A 104 -1.11 -14.34 21.01
N LEU A 105 0.21 -14.20 20.83
CA LEU A 105 0.79 -13.37 19.77
C LEU A 105 0.32 -13.83 18.38
N ILE A 106 0.27 -15.15 18.13
CA ILE A 106 -0.23 -15.72 16.88
C ILE A 106 -1.73 -15.39 16.67
N ALA A 107 -2.55 -15.57 17.71
CA ALA A 107 -3.99 -15.24 17.65
C ALA A 107 -4.21 -13.74 17.36
N VAL A 108 -3.42 -12.87 17.99
CA VAL A 108 -3.47 -11.43 17.76
C VAL A 108 -2.96 -11.06 16.37
N SER A 109 -1.96 -11.77 15.82
CA SER A 109 -1.52 -11.63 14.43
C SER A 109 -2.65 -11.89 13.45
N ALA A 110 -3.46 -12.92 13.71
CA ALA A 110 -4.65 -13.22 12.90
C ALA A 110 -5.64 -12.05 12.92
N MET A 111 -5.94 -11.51 14.10
CA MET A 111 -6.82 -10.35 14.25
C MET A 111 -6.29 -9.10 13.54
N LEU A 112 -4.98 -8.87 13.59
CA LEU A 112 -4.30 -7.79 12.86
C LEU A 112 -4.53 -7.93 11.34
N GLY A 113 -4.37 -9.14 10.80
CA GLY A 113 -4.60 -9.45 9.38
C GLY A 113 -6.06 -9.23 8.96
N MET A 114 -7.02 -9.63 9.80
CA MET A 114 -8.46 -9.38 9.58
C MET A 114 -8.76 -7.89 9.47
N GLY A 115 -8.31 -7.09 10.45
CA GLY A 115 -8.49 -5.64 10.46
C GLY A 115 -7.88 -4.98 9.21
N SER A 116 -6.66 -5.36 8.86
CA SER A 116 -5.95 -4.83 7.70
C SER A 116 -6.63 -5.17 6.39
N GLY A 117 -7.12 -6.41 6.23
CA GLY A 117 -7.85 -6.85 5.04
C GLY A 117 -9.14 -6.05 4.80
N LEU A 118 -9.80 -5.58 5.87
CA LEU A 118 -10.94 -4.68 5.73
C LEU A 118 -10.52 -3.26 5.30
N ILE A 119 -9.35 -2.77 5.75
CA ILE A 119 -8.89 -1.40 5.51
C ILE A 119 -8.34 -1.21 4.09
N VAL A 120 -7.54 -2.15 3.59
CA VAL A 120 -6.77 -2.01 2.34
C VAL A 120 -7.62 -1.56 1.14
N PRO A 121 -8.74 -2.24 0.77
CA PRO A 121 -9.55 -1.83 -0.37
C PRO A 121 -10.27 -0.51 -0.15
N LEU A 122 -10.63 -0.20 1.10
CA LEU A 122 -11.29 1.05 1.45
C LEU A 122 -10.33 2.23 1.39
N SER A 123 -9.07 2.05 1.77
CA SER A 123 -8.01 3.06 1.67
C SER A 123 -7.81 3.52 0.23
N THR A 124 -7.63 2.59 -0.71
CA THR A 124 -7.50 2.89 -2.14
C THR A 124 -8.81 3.46 -2.73
N GLY A 125 -9.95 2.94 -2.28
CA GLY A 125 -11.27 3.41 -2.66
C GLY A 125 -11.54 4.87 -2.27
N LEU A 126 -11.05 5.32 -1.11
CA LEU A 126 -11.16 6.73 -0.70
C LEU A 126 -10.45 7.65 -1.69
N ILE A 127 -9.21 7.35 -2.08
CA ILE A 127 -8.48 8.17 -3.07
C ILE A 127 -9.27 8.26 -4.38
N SER A 128 -9.80 7.13 -4.87
CA SER A 128 -10.56 7.07 -6.11
C SER A 128 -11.87 7.86 -6.06
N ARG A 129 -12.49 7.98 -4.88
CA ARG A 129 -13.75 8.72 -4.68
C ARG A 129 -13.55 10.22 -4.55
N TYR A 130 -12.49 10.64 -3.86
CA TYR A 130 -12.26 12.06 -3.62
C TYR A 130 -11.52 12.75 -4.76
N PHE A 131 -10.74 12.03 -5.57
CA PHE A 131 -9.87 12.62 -6.58
C PHE A 131 -10.12 12.04 -7.96
N VAL A 132 -9.98 12.89 -8.99
CA VAL A 132 -10.14 12.50 -10.40
C VAL A 132 -8.97 12.97 -11.27
N GLY A 133 -8.75 12.28 -12.37
CA GLY A 133 -7.73 12.62 -13.37
C GLY A 133 -6.33 12.70 -12.77
N SER A 134 -5.57 13.71 -13.19
CA SER A 134 -4.19 13.90 -12.73
C SER A 134 -4.06 14.12 -11.22
N TYR A 135 -5.10 14.65 -10.57
CA TYR A 135 -5.13 14.78 -9.11
C TYR A 135 -5.16 13.41 -8.43
N ARG A 136 -5.93 12.46 -8.96
CA ARG A 136 -6.01 11.09 -8.44
C ARG A 136 -4.67 10.36 -8.56
N THR A 137 -4.05 10.39 -9.75
CA THR A 137 -2.72 9.81 -9.99
C THR A 137 -1.68 10.38 -9.00
N LYS A 138 -1.71 11.70 -8.78
CA LYS A 138 -0.83 12.36 -7.82
C LYS A 138 -1.05 11.86 -6.39
N GLN A 139 -2.30 11.68 -5.97
CA GLN A 139 -2.61 11.20 -4.62
C GLN A 139 -2.23 9.72 -4.43
N PHE A 140 -2.38 8.87 -5.44
CA PHE A 140 -1.85 7.51 -5.38
C PHE A 140 -0.33 7.48 -5.25
N GLY A 141 0.38 8.37 -5.96
CA GLY A 141 1.83 8.53 -5.78
C GLY A 141 2.21 8.93 -4.36
N TYR A 142 1.52 9.92 -3.79
CA TYR A 142 1.74 10.34 -2.41
C TYR A 142 1.37 9.25 -1.40
N SER A 143 0.27 8.52 -1.62
CA SER A 143 -0.13 7.39 -0.79
C SER A 143 0.95 6.30 -0.77
N SER A 144 1.49 5.93 -1.94
CA SER A 144 2.59 4.98 -2.04
C SER A 144 3.84 5.46 -1.29
N ALA A 145 4.23 6.73 -1.47
CA ALA A 145 5.37 7.32 -0.77
C ALA A 145 5.17 7.29 0.76
N ILE A 146 4.00 7.70 1.25
CA ILE A 146 3.66 7.72 2.68
C ILE A 146 3.68 6.30 3.26
N THR A 147 3.12 5.31 2.55
CA THR A 147 3.13 3.91 2.97
C THR A 147 4.56 3.40 3.19
N ASN A 148 5.47 3.68 2.25
CA ASN A 148 6.87 3.26 2.35
C ASN A 148 7.66 4.04 3.42
N ILE A 149 7.44 5.36 3.55
CA ILE A 149 8.02 6.15 4.65
C ILE A 149 7.57 5.59 6.01
N THR A 150 6.28 5.32 6.15
CA THR A 150 5.75 4.78 7.40
C THR A 150 6.36 3.44 7.74
N LEU A 151 6.56 2.57 6.74
CA LEU A 151 7.22 1.28 6.95
C LEU A 151 8.66 1.45 7.42
N VAL A 152 9.45 2.30 6.77
CA VAL A 152 10.84 2.57 7.16
C VAL A 152 10.91 3.14 8.59
N LEU A 153 10.07 4.12 8.90
CA LEU A 153 10.01 4.69 10.25
C LEU A 153 9.57 3.66 11.29
N ALA A 154 8.56 2.85 10.98
CA ALA A 154 8.05 1.81 11.85
C ALA A 154 9.11 0.75 12.14
N THR A 155 9.77 0.20 11.12
CA THR A 155 10.81 -0.82 11.28
C THR A 155 12.02 -0.29 12.03
N THR A 156 12.43 0.95 11.77
CA THR A 156 13.51 1.59 12.53
C THR A 156 13.11 1.77 14.00
N LEU A 157 11.91 2.29 14.25
CA LEU A 157 11.41 2.51 15.61
C LEU A 157 11.26 1.18 16.37
N THR A 158 10.72 0.15 15.73
CA THR A 158 10.56 -1.18 16.35
C THR A 158 11.91 -1.80 16.71
N GLY A 159 12.95 -1.63 15.90
CA GLY A 159 14.31 -2.07 16.23
C GLY A 159 14.83 -1.42 17.51
N TYR A 160 14.78 -0.09 17.61
CA TYR A 160 15.20 0.64 18.84
C TYR A 160 14.36 0.28 20.06
N LEU A 161 13.05 0.16 19.91
CA LEU A 161 12.17 -0.18 21.03
C LEU A 161 12.39 -1.60 21.54
N ALA A 162 12.79 -2.52 20.68
CA ALA A 162 13.11 -3.91 21.05
C ALA A 162 14.30 -4.01 22.00
N GLU A 163 15.29 -3.13 21.87
CA GLU A 163 16.45 -3.09 22.78
C GLU A 163 16.04 -2.72 24.22
N VAL A 164 14.95 -1.96 24.38
CA VAL A 164 14.46 -1.57 25.70
C VAL A 164 13.53 -2.62 26.30
N ASN A 165 12.55 -3.07 25.53
CA ASN A 165 11.61 -4.12 25.93
C ASN A 165 10.94 -4.73 24.68
N TRP A 166 10.87 -6.03 24.61
CA TRP A 166 10.33 -6.77 23.46
C TRP A 166 8.83 -6.53 23.19
N HIS A 167 8.05 -6.01 24.15
CA HIS A 167 6.66 -5.62 23.92
C HIS A 167 6.52 -4.25 23.22
N LEU A 168 7.47 -3.32 23.45
CA LEU A 168 7.37 -1.94 22.95
C LEU A 168 7.27 -1.81 21.42
N PRO A 169 7.91 -2.67 20.61
CA PRO A 169 7.74 -2.65 19.15
C PRO A 169 6.29 -2.70 18.70
N PHE A 170 5.41 -3.38 19.42
CA PHE A 170 3.99 -3.49 19.09
C PHE A 170 3.20 -2.17 19.29
N LEU A 171 3.79 -1.14 19.92
CA LEU A 171 3.20 0.20 20.00
C LEU A 171 2.90 0.79 18.62
N VAL A 172 3.64 0.41 17.58
CA VAL A 172 3.42 0.85 16.20
C VAL A 172 2.01 0.46 15.72
N TYR A 173 1.44 -0.62 16.23
CA TYR A 173 0.09 -1.07 15.90
C TYR A 173 -1.03 -0.28 16.62
N LEU A 174 -0.70 0.72 17.45
CA LEU A 174 -1.67 1.65 18.02
C LEU A 174 -1.97 2.85 17.10
N PHE A 175 -1.16 3.04 16.04
CA PHE A 175 -1.33 4.14 15.09
C PHE A 175 -2.74 4.23 14.46
N PRO A 176 -3.49 3.12 14.20
CA PRO A 176 -4.86 3.16 13.72
C PRO A 176 -5.83 4.01 14.57
N PHE A 177 -5.61 4.16 15.87
CA PHE A 177 -6.46 5.00 16.71
C PHE A 177 -6.42 6.48 16.28
N VAL A 178 -5.27 6.96 15.81
CA VAL A 178 -5.15 8.29 15.21
C VAL A 178 -6.03 8.39 13.95
N SER A 179 -5.98 7.35 13.11
CA SER A 179 -6.79 7.29 11.89
C SER A 179 -8.29 7.21 12.21
N VAL A 180 -8.71 6.46 13.24
CA VAL A 180 -10.12 6.42 13.71
C VAL A 180 -10.61 7.82 14.06
N PHE A 181 -9.80 8.60 14.79
CA PHE A 181 -10.15 9.98 15.13
C PHE A 181 -10.33 10.86 13.87
N LEU A 182 -9.44 10.70 12.89
CA LEU A 182 -9.47 11.46 11.65
C LEU A 182 -10.62 11.05 10.71
N THR A 183 -11.17 9.83 10.83
CA THR A 183 -12.33 9.39 10.03
C THR A 183 -13.59 10.22 10.30
N ARG A 184 -13.68 10.93 11.43
CA ARG A 184 -14.79 11.86 11.73
C ARG A 184 -14.88 12.99 10.70
N TYR A 185 -13.74 13.45 10.19
CA TYR A 185 -13.68 14.51 9.18
C TYR A 185 -14.05 14.00 7.79
N LEU A 186 -13.78 12.72 7.49
CA LEU A 186 -14.22 12.07 6.26
C LEU A 186 -15.76 11.97 6.15
N LYS A 187 -16.44 11.69 7.26
CA LYS A 187 -17.90 11.58 7.30
C LYS A 187 -18.61 12.89 6.93
N LYS A 188 -18.07 14.04 7.38
CA LYS A 188 -18.67 15.36 7.12
C LYS A 188 -18.62 15.72 5.63
N ASP A 189 -17.52 15.39 4.93
CA ASP A 189 -17.36 15.72 3.53
C ASP A 189 -18.14 14.76 2.61
N LEU A 190 -18.25 13.49 2.96
CA LEU A 190 -19.04 12.53 2.18
C LEU A 190 -20.55 12.83 2.16
N SER A 191 -21.09 13.42 3.24
CA SER A 191 -22.50 13.83 3.26
C SER A 191 -22.80 14.99 2.30
N ASN A 192 -21.81 15.86 2.08
CA ASN A 192 -21.92 16.97 1.13
C ASN A 192 -21.72 16.54 -0.34
N TYR A 193 -21.08 15.38 -0.56
CA TYR A 193 -20.78 14.85 -1.89
C TYR A 193 -21.92 14.00 -2.48
N HIS A 194 -22.83 13.48 -1.63
CA HIS A 194 -24.04 12.78 -2.06
C HIS A 194 -25.16 13.72 -2.52
N SER A 195 -24.97 15.03 -2.41
CA SER A 195 -25.97 16.04 -2.83
C SER A 195 -25.90 16.39 -4.32
N SER A 196 -25.13 15.69 -5.13
CA SER A 196 -25.25 15.79 -6.60
C SER A 196 -26.30 14.78 -7.10
N ASP A 197 -27.53 14.92 -6.62
CA ASP A 197 -28.75 14.28 -7.15
C ASP A 197 -29.14 14.76 -8.56
N ASP A 198 -28.26 15.43 -9.27
CA ASP A 198 -28.48 15.98 -10.61
C ASP A 198 -27.99 15.08 -11.77
N ILE A 199 -27.63 13.80 -11.49
CA ILE A 199 -27.40 12.86 -12.60
C ILE A 199 -28.78 12.30 -13.01
N PRO A 200 -29.28 12.58 -14.23
CA PRO A 200 -30.56 12.05 -14.69
C PRO A 200 -30.61 10.53 -14.54
N ALA A 201 -31.69 9.99 -14.01
CA ALA A 201 -31.86 8.56 -13.76
C ALA A 201 -31.64 7.69 -15.02
N ASP A 202 -31.88 8.25 -16.20
CA ASP A 202 -31.60 7.61 -17.49
C ASP A 202 -30.10 7.45 -17.76
N THR A 203 -29.27 8.40 -17.33
CA THR A 203 -27.81 8.31 -17.43
C THR A 203 -27.26 7.20 -16.51
N VAL A 204 -27.82 7.06 -15.31
CA VAL A 204 -27.46 5.97 -14.36
C VAL A 204 -27.87 4.61 -14.93
N ARG A 205 -28.99 4.50 -15.63
CA ARG A 205 -29.49 3.27 -16.26
C ARG A 205 -28.65 2.85 -17.49
N GLU A 206 -28.20 3.78 -18.29
CA GLU A 206 -27.28 3.50 -19.42
C GLU A 206 -25.88 3.12 -18.93
N MET A 207 -25.44 3.70 -17.83
CA MET A 207 -24.16 3.41 -17.18
C MET A 207 -24.12 2.00 -16.57
N GLY A 208 -25.20 1.55 -15.97
CA GLY A 208 -25.34 0.18 -15.45
C GLY A 208 -25.30 -0.92 -16.53
N LYS A 209 -25.47 -0.55 -17.81
CA LYS A 209 -25.35 -1.47 -18.96
C LYS A 209 -23.94 -1.63 -19.50
N ARG A 210 -22.99 -0.74 -19.17
CA ARG A 210 -21.57 -0.91 -19.51
C ARG A 210 -20.90 -1.74 -18.43
N GLY A 211 -20.95 -3.06 -18.61
CA GLY A 211 -20.28 -4.02 -17.72
C GLY A 211 -18.80 -3.73 -17.55
N ILE A 212 -18.27 -4.03 -16.38
CA ILE A 212 -16.82 -3.98 -16.05
C ILE A 212 -16.08 -4.76 -17.14
N ASN A 213 -15.06 -4.15 -17.71
CA ASN A 213 -14.20 -4.86 -18.67
C ASN A 213 -13.29 -5.84 -17.92
N VAL A 214 -13.84 -7.00 -17.55
CA VAL A 214 -13.17 -8.05 -16.78
C VAL A 214 -11.86 -8.47 -17.44
N LYS A 215 -11.81 -8.57 -18.78
CA LYS A 215 -10.57 -8.94 -19.50
C LYS A 215 -9.46 -7.91 -19.29
N ALA A 216 -9.78 -6.62 -19.37
CA ALA A 216 -8.81 -5.55 -19.13
C ALA A 216 -8.34 -5.54 -17.66
N LEU A 217 -9.28 -5.75 -16.74
CA LEU A 217 -8.97 -5.81 -15.30
C LEU A 217 -8.05 -7.00 -14.98
N VAL A 218 -8.37 -8.21 -15.46
CA VAL A 218 -7.54 -9.41 -15.25
C VAL A 218 -6.14 -9.23 -15.83
N LYS A 219 -6.02 -8.65 -17.05
CA LYS A 219 -4.73 -8.36 -17.67
C LYS A 219 -3.90 -7.38 -16.83
N LEU A 220 -4.53 -6.34 -16.28
CA LEU A 220 -3.88 -5.34 -15.44
C LEU A 220 -3.42 -5.95 -14.11
N MET A 221 -4.26 -6.79 -13.49
CA MET A 221 -3.93 -7.49 -12.25
C MET A 221 -2.81 -8.53 -12.46
N ALA A 222 -2.84 -9.28 -13.56
CA ALA A 222 -1.78 -10.23 -13.90
C ALA A 222 -0.43 -9.50 -14.10
N PHE A 223 -0.44 -8.37 -14.81
CA PHE A 223 0.74 -7.53 -14.98
C PHE A 223 1.27 -7.01 -13.64
N TYR A 224 0.38 -6.52 -12.76
CA TYR A 224 0.74 -6.06 -11.44
C TYR A 224 1.30 -7.18 -10.56
N GLY A 225 0.66 -8.35 -10.58
CA GLY A 225 1.13 -9.54 -9.87
C GLY A 225 2.53 -9.95 -10.31
N LEU A 226 2.79 -9.98 -11.62
CA LEU A 226 4.11 -10.28 -12.17
C LEU A 226 5.15 -9.24 -11.75
N ALA A 227 4.84 -7.95 -11.89
CA ALA A 227 5.77 -6.88 -11.50
C ALA A 227 6.08 -6.93 -10.00
N THR A 228 5.05 -7.15 -9.16
CA THR A 228 5.21 -7.29 -7.71
C THR A 228 6.05 -8.51 -7.36
N TYR A 229 5.81 -9.65 -8.00
CA TYR A 229 6.58 -10.87 -7.79
C TYR A 229 8.07 -10.67 -8.10
N LEU A 230 8.40 -10.08 -9.26
CA LEU A 230 9.78 -9.79 -9.64
C LEU A 230 10.50 -8.89 -8.64
N VAL A 231 9.79 -7.93 -8.08
CA VAL A 231 10.34 -6.95 -7.13
C VAL A 231 10.48 -7.53 -5.73
N ILE A 232 9.50 -8.29 -5.25
CA ILE A 232 9.54 -8.93 -3.93
C ILE A 232 10.65 -9.98 -3.85
N ILE A 233 10.92 -10.68 -4.92
CA ILE A 233 11.99 -11.69 -4.98
C ILE A 233 13.36 -11.12 -4.56
N ILE A 234 13.61 -9.84 -4.85
CA ILE A 234 14.83 -9.15 -4.44
C ILE A 234 14.89 -9.07 -2.92
N SER A 235 13.83 -8.59 -2.27
CA SER A 235 13.80 -8.40 -0.83
C SER A 235 14.02 -9.69 -0.04
N PHE A 236 13.53 -10.82 -0.55
CA PHE A 236 13.65 -12.12 0.12
C PHE A 236 14.95 -12.85 -0.20
N ASN A 237 15.49 -12.70 -1.41
CA ASN A 237 16.66 -13.46 -1.82
C ASN A 237 17.97 -12.68 -1.73
N LEU A 238 17.93 -11.36 -1.60
CA LEU A 238 19.14 -10.53 -1.55
C LEU A 238 20.10 -10.92 -0.42
N PRO A 239 19.66 -11.23 0.81
CA PRO A 239 20.57 -11.66 1.87
C PRO A 239 21.35 -12.93 1.51
N PHE A 240 20.65 -13.93 0.95
CA PHE A 240 21.25 -15.21 0.53
C PHE A 240 22.23 -15.03 -0.63
N LEU A 241 21.88 -14.17 -1.60
CA LEU A 241 22.74 -13.85 -2.72
C LEU A 241 24.02 -13.14 -2.27
N MET A 242 23.93 -12.25 -1.28
CA MET A 242 25.09 -11.55 -0.74
C MET A 242 26.02 -12.52 0.01
N GLU A 243 25.47 -13.46 0.76
CA GLU A 243 26.23 -14.50 1.43
C GLU A 243 26.97 -15.40 0.42
N GLU A 244 26.29 -15.83 -0.67
CA GLU A 244 26.88 -16.60 -1.76
C GLU A 244 28.04 -15.85 -2.44
N TYR A 245 27.94 -14.52 -2.56
CA TYR A 245 28.99 -13.68 -3.14
C TYR A 245 30.12 -13.36 -2.16
N GLY A 246 30.06 -13.87 -0.92
CA GLY A 246 31.06 -13.60 0.13
C GLY A 246 30.98 -12.17 0.67
N LEU A 247 29.84 -11.49 0.48
CA LEU A 247 29.56 -10.16 1.01
C LEU A 247 28.87 -10.28 2.38
N SER A 248 29.10 -9.29 3.26
CA SER A 248 28.50 -9.26 4.59
C SER A 248 26.98 -9.21 4.52
N SER A 249 26.30 -10.14 5.18
CA SER A 249 24.83 -10.17 5.23
C SER A 249 24.22 -8.97 6.00
N ASP A 250 24.99 -8.36 6.92
CA ASP A 250 24.57 -7.14 7.62
C ASP A 250 24.26 -5.98 6.64
N ARG A 251 24.97 -5.94 5.52
CA ARG A 251 24.75 -4.94 4.47
C ARG A 251 23.50 -5.19 3.63
N ALA A 252 22.98 -6.41 3.61
CA ALA A 252 21.74 -6.71 2.92
C ALA A 252 20.57 -5.85 3.45
N GLY A 253 20.51 -5.62 4.76
CA GLY A 253 19.53 -4.73 5.38
C GLY A 253 19.61 -3.29 4.84
N ILE A 254 20.82 -2.75 4.65
CA ILE A 254 21.04 -1.41 4.08
C ILE A 254 20.55 -1.37 2.62
N LEU A 255 20.88 -2.38 1.83
CA LEU A 255 20.47 -2.45 0.42
C LEU A 255 18.95 -2.61 0.26
N ILE A 256 18.32 -3.40 1.12
CA ILE A 256 16.86 -3.53 1.17
C ILE A 256 16.22 -2.20 1.58
N SER A 257 16.79 -1.49 2.55
CA SER A 257 16.31 -0.16 2.95
C SER A 257 16.44 0.84 1.81
N LEU A 258 17.55 0.82 1.07
CA LEU A 258 17.76 1.66 -0.11
C LEU A 258 16.75 1.35 -1.23
N PHE A 259 16.41 0.08 -1.42
CA PHE A 259 15.35 -0.35 -2.34
C PHE A 259 13.98 0.24 -1.94
N PHE A 260 13.58 0.17 -0.67
CA PHE A 260 12.32 0.77 -0.21
C PHE A 260 12.31 2.30 -0.32
N LEU A 261 13.43 2.97 -0.03
CA LEU A 261 13.59 4.40 -0.25
C LEU A 261 13.45 4.77 -1.73
N ALA A 262 14.00 3.94 -2.62
CA ALA A 262 13.86 4.13 -4.06
C ALA A 262 12.40 3.95 -4.53
N ILE A 263 11.60 3.04 -3.93
CA ILE A 263 10.16 2.92 -4.21
C ILE A 263 9.41 4.21 -3.87
N MET A 264 9.80 4.89 -2.81
CA MET A 264 9.16 6.12 -2.33
C MET A 264 9.38 7.30 -3.29
N ALA A 265 10.59 7.44 -3.84
CA ALA A 265 11.02 8.64 -4.55
C ALA A 265 10.12 9.04 -5.74
N PRO A 266 9.68 8.14 -6.64
CA PRO A 266 8.80 8.48 -7.75
C PRO A 266 7.44 9.03 -7.31
N GLY A 267 6.94 8.64 -6.14
CA GLY A 267 5.64 9.08 -5.64
C GLY A 267 5.48 10.60 -5.58
N PHE A 268 6.56 11.34 -5.32
CA PHE A 268 6.54 12.80 -5.25
C PHE A 268 6.49 13.49 -6.62
N VAL A 269 7.01 12.84 -7.66
CA VAL A 269 7.16 13.40 -9.00
C VAL A 269 6.39 12.62 -10.07
N LEU A 270 5.51 11.72 -9.67
CA LEU A 270 4.81 10.77 -10.54
C LEU A 270 4.13 11.45 -11.73
N ASN A 271 3.41 12.57 -11.50
CA ASN A 271 2.74 13.30 -12.57
C ASN A 271 3.71 13.81 -13.65
N LYS A 272 4.89 14.29 -13.24
CA LYS A 272 5.91 14.75 -14.21
C LYS A 272 6.45 13.56 -15.00
N ILE A 273 6.70 12.41 -14.34
CA ILE A 273 7.16 11.19 -14.99
C ILE A 273 6.13 10.72 -16.02
N VAL A 274 4.84 10.72 -15.66
CA VAL A 274 3.74 10.35 -16.56
C VAL A 274 3.66 11.28 -17.76
N GLN A 275 3.80 12.58 -17.56
CA GLN A 275 3.78 13.58 -18.65
C GLN A 275 4.95 13.39 -19.63
N VAL A 276 6.17 13.11 -19.12
CA VAL A 276 7.37 12.93 -19.93
C VAL A 276 7.37 11.60 -20.68
N LEU A 277 7.07 10.50 -20.00
CA LEU A 277 7.17 9.15 -20.57
C LEU A 277 5.89 8.72 -21.33
N GLY A 278 4.75 9.29 -21.01
CA GLY A 278 3.46 9.03 -21.66
C GLY A 278 3.17 7.51 -21.80
N ARG A 279 2.90 7.08 -23.04
CA ARG A 279 2.58 5.66 -23.35
C ARG A 279 3.73 4.68 -23.13
N ARG A 280 4.99 5.17 -23.09
CA ARG A 280 6.20 4.32 -22.98
C ARG A 280 6.53 3.98 -21.51
N ILE A 281 5.81 4.53 -20.54
CA ILE A 281 6.13 4.42 -19.11
C ILE A 281 6.27 2.97 -18.64
N TYR A 282 5.35 2.08 -19.02
CA TYR A 282 5.40 0.66 -18.64
C TYR A 282 6.60 -0.07 -19.27
N MET A 283 6.94 0.25 -20.53
CA MET A 283 8.09 -0.34 -21.19
C MET A 283 9.39 0.10 -20.51
N VAL A 284 9.52 1.38 -20.18
CA VAL A 284 10.68 1.91 -19.47
C VAL A 284 10.81 1.26 -18.08
N CYS A 285 9.72 1.14 -17.34
CA CYS A 285 9.74 0.49 -16.03
C CYS A 285 10.15 -1.00 -16.13
N LEU A 286 9.63 -1.74 -17.10
CA LEU A 286 10.04 -3.14 -17.30
C LEU A 286 11.51 -3.27 -17.67
N LEU A 287 12.02 -2.37 -18.51
CA LEU A 287 13.45 -2.34 -18.84
C LEU A 287 14.29 -2.00 -17.59
N MET A 288 13.85 -1.09 -16.74
CA MET A 288 14.53 -0.78 -15.49
C MET A 288 14.55 -2.00 -14.54
N ILE A 289 13.44 -2.76 -14.44
CA ILE A 289 13.40 -4.01 -13.67
C ILE A 289 14.38 -5.02 -14.27
N ALA A 290 14.35 -5.25 -15.57
CA ALA A 290 15.23 -6.21 -16.24
C ALA A 290 16.71 -5.85 -16.08
N CYS A 291 17.07 -4.58 -16.28
CA CYS A 291 18.44 -4.10 -16.08
C CYS A 291 18.86 -4.20 -14.61
N GLY A 292 17.99 -3.79 -13.67
CA GLY A 292 18.28 -3.84 -12.24
C GLY A 292 18.47 -5.28 -11.75
N MET A 293 17.60 -6.21 -12.16
CA MET A 293 17.75 -7.65 -11.87
C MET A 293 19.04 -8.22 -12.49
N GLY A 294 19.31 -7.89 -13.75
CA GLY A 294 20.54 -8.30 -14.44
C GLY A 294 21.79 -7.84 -13.71
N ILE A 295 21.82 -6.59 -13.24
CA ILE A 295 22.95 -6.04 -12.47
C ILE A 295 23.11 -6.81 -11.14
N ILE A 296 22.02 -7.07 -10.41
CA ILE A 296 22.06 -7.81 -9.14
C ILE A 296 22.60 -9.23 -9.33
N LEU A 297 22.17 -9.93 -10.38
CA LEU A 297 22.55 -11.32 -10.63
C LEU A 297 23.97 -11.48 -11.20
N LEU A 298 24.44 -10.51 -11.97
CA LEU A 298 25.73 -10.61 -12.66
C LEU A 298 26.89 -9.93 -11.91
N SER A 299 26.58 -9.04 -10.97
CA SER A 299 27.59 -8.27 -10.25
C SER A 299 27.84 -8.83 -8.84
N ARG A 300 29.12 -8.89 -8.48
CA ARG A 300 29.57 -9.18 -7.11
C ARG A 300 29.97 -7.91 -6.33
N SER A 301 29.79 -6.73 -6.93
CA SER A 301 30.09 -5.45 -6.29
C SER A 301 28.89 -4.93 -5.55
N GLU A 302 29.05 -4.58 -4.27
CA GLU A 302 28.00 -3.97 -3.44
C GLU A 302 27.38 -2.72 -4.07
N ILE A 303 28.21 -1.87 -4.67
CA ILE A 303 27.76 -0.60 -5.29
C ILE A 303 26.85 -0.90 -6.48
N LEU A 304 27.18 -1.89 -7.30
CA LEU A 304 26.37 -2.27 -8.45
C LEU A 304 25.08 -2.98 -7.99
N ILE A 305 25.13 -3.82 -6.95
CA ILE A 305 23.93 -4.42 -6.36
C ILE A 305 23.01 -3.32 -5.81
N ALA A 306 23.56 -2.29 -5.13
CA ALA A 306 22.81 -1.13 -4.67
C ALA A 306 22.13 -0.39 -5.84
N LEU A 307 22.85 -0.17 -6.95
CA LEU A 307 22.29 0.44 -8.15
C LEU A 307 21.14 -0.42 -8.72
N GLY A 308 21.31 -1.73 -8.77
CA GLY A 308 20.25 -2.66 -9.16
C GLY A 308 19.01 -2.57 -8.27
N CYS A 309 19.19 -2.50 -6.96
CA CYS A 309 18.11 -2.30 -5.99
C CYS A 309 17.39 -0.96 -6.21
N ILE A 310 18.13 0.14 -6.45
CA ILE A 310 17.56 1.45 -6.74
C ILE A 310 16.73 1.42 -8.02
N LEU A 311 17.24 0.85 -9.10
CA LEU A 311 16.51 0.76 -10.38
C LEU A 311 15.20 -0.01 -10.23
N ASN A 312 15.22 -1.14 -9.55
CA ASN A 312 14.02 -1.94 -9.27
C ASN A 312 13.02 -1.17 -8.38
N GLY A 313 13.51 -0.52 -7.33
CA GLY A 313 12.68 0.28 -6.44
C GLY A 313 12.00 1.45 -7.16
N LEU A 314 12.75 2.24 -7.94
CA LEU A 314 12.21 3.34 -8.73
C LEU A 314 11.15 2.86 -9.72
N SER A 315 11.39 1.75 -10.39
CA SER A 315 10.42 1.17 -11.34
C SER A 315 9.12 0.78 -10.65
N TYR A 316 9.20 0.06 -9.54
CA TYR A 316 8.01 -0.38 -8.81
C TYR A 316 7.24 0.80 -8.20
N GLY A 317 7.95 1.81 -7.70
CA GLY A 317 7.36 3.04 -7.19
C GLY A 317 6.58 3.85 -8.24
N ILE A 318 6.84 3.62 -9.54
CA ILE A 318 6.06 4.16 -10.65
C ILE A 318 4.89 3.23 -11.00
N ILE A 319 5.13 1.93 -11.13
CA ILE A 319 4.14 0.94 -11.60
C ILE A 319 2.96 0.85 -10.63
N GLN A 320 3.21 0.72 -9.34
CA GLN A 320 2.18 0.48 -8.33
C GLN A 320 1.07 1.55 -8.32
N PRO A 321 1.36 2.85 -8.16
CA PRO A 321 0.33 3.88 -8.14
C PRO A 321 -0.39 4.05 -9.48
N LEU A 322 0.31 3.81 -10.60
CA LEU A 322 -0.31 3.86 -11.93
C LEU A 322 -1.29 2.72 -12.17
N ILE A 323 -1.00 1.53 -11.64
CA ILE A 323 -1.92 0.41 -11.75
C ILE A 323 -3.16 0.65 -10.89
N TYR A 324 -3.00 1.19 -9.68
CA TYR A 324 -4.14 1.57 -8.84
C TYR A 324 -5.03 2.60 -9.53
N ASP A 325 -4.44 3.61 -10.15
CA ASP A 325 -5.14 4.64 -10.92
C ASP A 325 -5.92 4.02 -12.10
N LYS A 326 -5.27 3.20 -12.91
CA LYS A 326 -5.93 2.50 -14.04
C LYS A 326 -6.98 1.50 -13.60
N THR A 327 -6.75 0.80 -12.49
CA THR A 327 -7.75 -0.13 -11.94
C THR A 327 -9.00 0.64 -11.52
N SER A 328 -8.84 1.82 -10.95
CA SER A 328 -9.94 2.69 -10.60
C SER A 328 -10.74 3.14 -11.83
N ASP A 329 -10.09 3.42 -12.96
CA ASP A 329 -10.79 3.75 -14.22
C ASP A 329 -11.58 2.59 -14.80
N VAL A 330 -11.05 1.36 -14.70
CA VAL A 330 -11.68 0.16 -15.26
C VAL A 330 -12.81 -0.35 -14.36
N ALA A 331 -12.64 -0.24 -13.03
CA ALA A 331 -13.60 -0.74 -12.05
C ALA A 331 -14.80 0.20 -11.80
N VAL A 332 -14.63 1.51 -12.05
CA VAL A 332 -15.67 2.53 -11.85
C VAL A 332 -15.92 3.30 -13.14
N PRO A 333 -16.70 2.75 -14.11
CA PRO A 333 -16.98 3.40 -15.38
C PRO A 333 -17.62 4.80 -15.25
N HIS A 334 -18.26 5.09 -14.12
CA HIS A 334 -18.92 6.37 -13.85
C HIS A 334 -17.97 7.57 -13.80
N LEU A 335 -16.70 7.37 -13.44
CA LEU A 335 -15.72 8.46 -13.31
C LEU A 335 -14.94 8.72 -14.61
N SER A 336 -14.91 7.78 -15.54
CA SER A 336 -14.22 7.94 -16.83
C SER A 336 -14.98 8.82 -17.82
N LEU A 337 -16.30 8.97 -17.69
CA LEU A 337 -17.13 9.76 -18.60
C LEU A 337 -16.99 11.28 -18.40
N ILE A 338 -16.53 11.74 -17.24
CA ILE A 338 -16.22 13.16 -17.02
C ILE A 338 -15.05 13.62 -17.91
N HIS A 339 -14.15 12.69 -18.29
CA HIS A 339 -13.05 12.99 -19.20
C HIS A 339 -13.41 12.99 -20.68
N ILE A 340 -14.56 12.38 -21.07
CA ILE A 340 -15.03 12.39 -22.47
C ILE A 340 -15.73 13.72 -22.81
N SER A 341 -16.17 14.48 -21.83
CA SER A 341 -16.80 15.80 -22.03
C SER A 341 -15.82 16.96 -22.16
N GLU A 342 -14.50 16.73 -22.09
CA GLU A 342 -13.47 17.71 -22.47
C GLU A 342 -12.76 17.32 -23.79
N PRO A 343 -13.42 17.42 -24.95
CA PRO A 343 -12.76 17.13 -26.24
C PRO A 343 -11.80 18.23 -26.72
N THR A 344 -11.62 19.32 -25.95
CA THR A 344 -11.01 20.54 -26.45
C THR A 344 -9.58 20.81 -26.07
N ARG A 345 -8.88 19.91 -25.35
CA ARG A 345 -7.45 20.15 -25.01
C ARG A 345 -6.43 19.12 -25.49
N LEU A 346 -6.84 18.12 -26.25
CA LEU A 346 -5.91 17.15 -26.86
C LEU A 346 -5.89 17.17 -28.40
N GLY A 347 -6.49 18.19 -29.00
CA GLY A 347 -6.51 18.42 -30.45
C GLY A 347 -5.60 19.54 -30.94
N MET A 348 -4.76 20.12 -30.09
CA MET A 348 -3.72 21.09 -30.49
C MET A 348 -2.43 20.74 -29.76
N ILE A 349 -1.66 19.86 -30.29
CA ILE A 349 -0.19 19.80 -30.48
C ILE A 349 0.09 18.50 -31.22
#